data_f72a6fe79780d5c625edb7814341d037
#
_entry.id   f72a6fe79780d5c625edb7814341d037
#
_cell.length_a   1.000
_cell.length_b   1.000
_cell.length_c   1.000
_cell.angle_alpha   90.00
_cell.angle_beta   90.00
_cell.angle_gamma   90.00
#
_symmetry.space_group_name_H-M   'P 1'
#
loop_
_entity.id
_entity.type
_entity.pdbx_description
1 polymer ?
#
loop_
_entity_poly.entity_id
_entity_poly.type
_entity_poly.pdbx_seq_one_letter_code
_entity_poly.pdbx_strand_id
1 'polypeptide(L)'
;VCSSDLIYALIGIGLFFTLYLGAPQITKLGTGFKSVFGGLFSKKDKDHEGKSLSQFQALAVAISAQIGTGNVAGVATAITAGGPGAIFWMWLSAILGMSTIFAEAVLAQKYRVVSHGKYIGGPAFYITHGLTPKIGRGAARFLSGFFSIALIIALGFIGNATQSNSIASAMNLAFNIPPMAVGIAVAVLAGLIIIGGINRIAGIAQFVVPFMAVIYILCAVIILFKFSDHIIPMFSHIFVAAFNP
;
A
#
# COMPACT_ATOMS: atom_id res chain seq x y z
N VAL A 1 -11.77 -17.15 -4.44
CA VAL A 1 -12.50 -16.83 -5.67
C VAL A 1 -12.75 -15.34 -5.66
N CYS A 2 -11.79 -14.53 -6.16
CA CYS A 2 -12.14 -13.16 -6.57
C CYS A 2 -13.04 -13.33 -7.80
N SER A 3 -14.27 -12.88 -7.71
CA SER A 3 -15.15 -12.88 -8.88
C SER A 3 -14.50 -11.97 -9.93
N SER A 4 -14.53 -12.39 -11.18
CA SER A 4 -14.06 -11.62 -12.33
C SER A 4 -14.62 -10.19 -12.33
N ASP A 5 -15.83 -10.04 -11.83
CA ASP A 5 -16.54 -8.75 -11.70
C ASP A 5 -15.82 -7.71 -10.87
N LEU A 6 -15.14 -8.12 -9.78
CA LEU A 6 -14.35 -7.22 -8.94
C LEU A 6 -13.13 -6.68 -9.69
N ILE A 7 -12.49 -7.52 -10.50
CA ILE A 7 -11.32 -7.11 -11.29
C ILE A 7 -11.74 -6.09 -12.34
N TYR A 8 -12.84 -6.33 -13.06
CA TYR A 8 -13.38 -5.38 -14.03
C TYR A 8 -13.79 -4.06 -13.38
N ALA A 9 -14.41 -4.12 -12.18
CA ALA A 9 -14.77 -2.92 -11.43
C ALA A 9 -13.54 -2.10 -11.03
N LEU A 10 -12.48 -2.76 -10.53
CA LEU A 10 -11.23 -2.08 -10.13
C LEU A 10 -10.51 -1.43 -11.33
N ILE A 11 -10.41 -2.15 -12.44
CA ILE A 11 -9.82 -1.62 -13.68
C ILE A 11 -10.67 -0.46 -14.21
N GLY A 12 -11.99 -0.62 -14.23
CA GLY A 12 -12.91 0.42 -14.68
C GLY A 12 -12.84 1.71 -13.85
N ILE A 13 -12.81 1.59 -12.52
CA ILE A 13 -12.65 2.73 -11.61
C ILE A 13 -11.28 3.39 -11.80
N GLY A 14 -10.22 2.59 -11.93
CA GLY A 14 -8.86 3.10 -12.17
C GLY A 14 -8.75 3.85 -13.50
N LEU A 15 -9.36 3.33 -14.54
CA LEU A 15 -9.43 3.98 -15.86
C LEU A 15 -10.24 5.29 -15.79
N PHE A 16 -11.40 5.25 -15.14
CA PHE A 16 -12.22 6.45 -14.93
C PHE A 16 -11.43 7.57 -14.24
N PHE A 17 -10.77 7.27 -13.11
CA PHE A 17 -9.97 8.27 -12.42
C PHE A 17 -8.75 8.71 -13.22
N THR A 18 -8.13 7.82 -13.99
CA THR A 18 -7.01 8.18 -14.87
C THR A 18 -7.43 9.23 -15.90
N LEU A 19 -8.57 9.01 -16.55
CA LEU A 19 -9.09 9.95 -17.56
C LEU A 19 -9.62 11.23 -16.91
N TYR A 20 -10.40 11.12 -15.84
CA TYR A 20 -11.01 12.26 -15.15
C TYR A 20 -9.99 13.23 -14.53
N LEU A 21 -8.90 12.70 -13.99
CA LEU A 21 -7.84 13.49 -13.33
C LEU A 21 -6.69 13.89 -14.27
N GLY A 22 -6.76 13.53 -15.55
CA GLY A 22 -5.71 13.84 -16.53
C GLY A 22 -4.40 13.08 -16.29
N ALA A 23 -4.49 11.77 -16.02
CA ALA A 23 -3.38 10.86 -15.83
C ALA A 23 -2.34 11.36 -14.80
N PRO A 24 -2.71 11.53 -13.50
CA PRO A 24 -1.84 12.10 -12.48
C PRO A 24 -0.58 11.27 -12.24
N GLN A 25 -0.63 9.97 -12.49
CA GLN A 25 0.52 9.05 -12.43
C GLN A 25 1.65 9.42 -13.40
N ILE A 26 1.34 10.17 -14.48
CA ILE A 26 2.34 10.65 -15.44
C ILE A 26 2.61 12.14 -15.19
N THR A 27 1.55 12.95 -15.13
CA THR A 27 1.64 14.42 -15.08
C THR A 27 2.19 14.95 -13.76
N LYS A 28 1.97 14.24 -12.65
CA LYS A 28 2.40 14.65 -11.30
C LYS A 28 3.61 13.87 -10.75
N LEU A 29 4.11 12.89 -11.49
CA LEU A 29 5.22 12.04 -11.05
C LEU A 29 6.47 12.88 -10.70
N GLY A 30 6.89 13.76 -11.59
CA GLY A 30 8.07 14.62 -11.36
C GLY A 30 7.91 15.55 -10.16
N THR A 31 6.71 16.11 -9.96
CA THR A 31 6.41 16.93 -8.78
C THR A 31 6.46 16.10 -7.49
N GLY A 32 5.93 14.88 -7.52
CA GLY A 32 5.98 13.94 -6.40
C GLY A 32 7.40 13.59 -6.00
N PHE A 33 8.24 13.21 -6.96
CA PHE A 33 9.66 12.95 -6.73
C PHE A 33 10.39 14.15 -6.12
N LYS A 34 10.19 15.34 -6.69
CA LYS A 34 10.81 16.57 -6.19
C LYS A 34 10.36 16.91 -4.76
N SER A 35 9.10 16.68 -4.43
CA SER A 35 8.58 16.89 -3.07
C SER A 35 9.22 15.95 -2.06
N VAL A 36 9.28 14.66 -2.36
CA VAL A 36 9.78 13.65 -1.42
C VAL A 36 11.30 13.76 -1.23
N PHE A 37 12.05 13.75 -2.33
CA PHE A 37 13.51 13.74 -2.26
C PHE A 37 14.11 15.14 -2.07
N GLY A 38 13.44 16.20 -2.51
CA GLY A 38 13.85 17.57 -2.24
C GLY A 38 13.73 17.94 -0.77
N GLY A 39 12.77 17.39 -0.03
CA GLY A 39 12.62 17.56 1.40
C GLY A 39 13.70 16.87 2.23
N LEU A 40 14.27 15.75 1.76
CA LEU A 40 15.37 15.05 2.46
C LEU A 40 16.62 15.92 2.67
N PHE A 41 16.89 16.85 1.75
CA PHE A 41 18.04 17.75 1.78
C PHE A 41 17.71 19.15 2.27
N SER A 42 16.43 19.46 2.57
CA SER A 42 15.99 20.78 3.01
C SER A 42 15.90 20.84 4.53
N LYS A 43 16.60 21.81 5.14
CA LYS A 43 16.52 22.12 6.58
C LYS A 43 15.15 22.65 7.04
N LYS A 44 14.22 22.97 6.11
CA LYS A 44 12.92 23.58 6.41
C LYS A 44 11.89 22.66 7.08
N ASP A 45 12.10 21.33 7.05
CA ASP A 45 11.18 20.38 7.69
C ASP A 45 11.32 20.29 9.23
N LYS A 46 12.27 21.04 9.84
CA LYS A 46 12.48 21.02 11.29
C LYS A 46 11.52 21.92 12.10
N ASP A 47 10.82 22.84 11.44
CA ASP A 47 9.95 23.82 12.12
C ASP A 47 8.51 23.34 12.38
N HIS A 48 8.18 22.09 11.99
CA HIS A 48 6.87 21.48 12.26
C HIS A 48 6.92 20.50 13.45
N GLU A 49 7.67 20.84 14.49
CA GLU A 49 7.76 20.03 15.69
C GLU A 49 6.37 19.81 16.30
N GLY A 50 5.92 18.55 16.21
CA GLY A 50 4.85 18.00 17.03
C GLY A 50 3.44 17.91 16.43
N LYS A 51 3.15 18.50 15.25
CA LYS A 51 1.77 18.52 14.69
C LYS A 51 1.53 17.68 13.44
N SER A 52 2.55 17.37 12.65
CA SER A 52 2.40 16.58 11.42
C SER A 52 3.64 15.72 11.16
N LEU A 53 3.46 14.61 10.43
CA LEU A 53 4.57 13.79 9.94
C LEU A 53 5.31 14.54 8.83
N SER A 54 6.65 14.36 8.76
CA SER A 54 7.42 14.83 7.61
C SER A 54 6.99 14.08 6.33
N GLN A 55 7.28 14.64 5.16
CA GLN A 55 6.91 14.01 3.87
C GLN A 55 7.53 12.63 3.73
N PHE A 56 8.78 12.47 4.15
CA PHE A 56 9.47 11.18 4.13
C PHE A 56 8.87 10.17 5.13
N GLN A 57 8.52 10.62 6.33
CA GLN A 57 7.81 9.77 7.30
C GLN A 57 6.45 9.33 6.78
N ALA A 58 5.69 10.24 6.18
CA ALA A 58 4.40 9.91 5.58
C ALA A 58 4.55 8.90 4.44
N LEU A 59 5.56 9.05 3.57
CA LEU A 59 5.88 8.09 2.53
C LEU A 59 6.28 6.72 3.13
N ALA A 60 7.16 6.69 4.12
CA ALA A 60 7.59 5.45 4.76
C ALA A 60 6.42 4.70 5.42
N VAL A 61 5.52 5.42 6.09
CA VAL A 61 4.31 4.83 6.67
C VAL A 61 3.39 4.30 5.57
N ALA A 62 3.18 5.04 4.48
CA ALA A 62 2.36 4.59 3.36
C ALA A 62 2.94 3.34 2.70
N ILE A 63 4.25 3.29 2.47
CA ILE A 63 4.94 2.11 1.93
C ILE A 63 4.80 0.92 2.88
N SER A 64 5.01 1.11 4.19
CA SER A 64 4.89 0.04 5.17
C SER A 64 3.48 -0.55 5.25
N ALA A 65 2.45 0.24 4.96
CA ALA A 65 1.07 -0.20 4.91
C ALA A 65 0.71 -0.94 3.60
N GLN A 66 1.37 -0.60 2.50
CA GLN A 66 1.08 -1.13 1.16
C GLN A 66 1.96 -2.33 0.77
N ILE A 67 3.20 -2.37 1.23
CA ILE A 67 4.12 -3.48 0.96
C ILE A 67 4.03 -4.49 2.09
N GLY A 68 3.44 -5.63 1.80
CA GLY A 68 3.30 -6.74 2.72
C GLY A 68 3.72 -8.07 2.08
N THR A 69 3.45 -9.16 2.76
CA THR A 69 3.74 -10.52 2.28
C THR A 69 2.99 -10.86 1.00
N GLY A 70 1.84 -10.21 0.73
CA GLY A 70 1.09 -10.33 -0.52
C GLY A 70 1.89 -9.91 -1.76
N ASN A 71 2.80 -8.96 -1.63
CA ASN A 71 3.64 -8.49 -2.74
C ASN A 71 4.74 -9.50 -3.12
N VAL A 72 5.02 -10.47 -2.28
CA VAL A 72 5.99 -11.53 -2.54
C VAL A 72 5.28 -12.86 -2.74
N ALA A 73 4.65 -13.39 -1.70
CA ALA A 73 3.96 -14.69 -1.75
C ALA A 73 2.72 -14.65 -2.66
N GLY A 74 1.94 -13.56 -2.63
CA GLY A 74 0.75 -13.41 -3.48
C GLY A 74 1.11 -13.31 -4.97
N VAL A 75 2.21 -12.63 -5.32
CA VAL A 75 2.70 -12.57 -6.70
C VAL A 75 3.17 -13.95 -7.17
N ALA A 76 3.92 -14.68 -6.34
CA ALA A 76 4.34 -16.04 -6.65
C ALA A 76 3.12 -16.97 -6.88
N THR A 77 2.11 -16.89 -6.02
CA THR A 77 0.86 -17.65 -6.18
C THR A 77 0.10 -17.25 -7.45
N ALA A 78 0.06 -15.95 -7.80
CA ALA A 78 -0.58 -15.50 -9.02
C ALA A 78 0.12 -16.04 -10.27
N ILE A 79 1.46 -16.08 -10.27
CA ILE A 79 2.24 -16.66 -11.37
C ILE A 79 2.02 -18.18 -11.49
N THR A 80 1.99 -18.89 -10.36
CA THR A 80 1.77 -20.33 -10.38
C THR A 80 0.35 -20.73 -10.81
N ALA A 81 -0.64 -19.90 -10.49
CA ALA A 81 -2.05 -20.17 -10.83
C ALA A 81 -2.44 -19.63 -12.22
N GLY A 82 -1.93 -18.48 -12.63
CA GLY A 82 -2.32 -17.78 -13.85
C GLY A 82 -1.22 -17.69 -14.91
N GLY A 83 -0.09 -18.36 -14.67
CA GLY A 83 1.07 -18.28 -15.58
C GLY A 83 1.75 -16.92 -15.59
N PRO A 84 2.81 -16.75 -16.42
CA PRO A 84 3.59 -15.50 -16.51
C PRO A 84 2.77 -14.32 -17.02
N GLY A 85 1.68 -14.53 -17.76
CA GLY A 85 0.76 -13.50 -18.23
C GLY A 85 0.08 -12.72 -17.11
N ALA A 86 -0.06 -13.31 -15.92
CA ALA A 86 -0.62 -12.63 -14.74
C ALA A 86 0.16 -11.34 -14.39
N ILE A 87 1.48 -11.33 -14.61
CA ILE A 87 2.34 -10.16 -14.34
C ILE A 87 1.92 -8.96 -15.19
N PHE A 88 1.61 -9.16 -16.46
CA PHE A 88 1.14 -8.07 -17.34
C PHE A 88 -0.13 -7.42 -16.80
N TRP A 89 -1.10 -8.22 -16.41
CA TRP A 89 -2.36 -7.71 -15.86
C TRP A 89 -2.19 -7.04 -14.50
N MET A 90 -1.25 -7.51 -13.69
CA MET A 90 -0.87 -6.85 -12.44
C MET A 90 -0.23 -5.48 -12.68
N TRP A 91 0.65 -5.33 -13.66
CA TRP A 91 1.22 -4.03 -14.04
C TRP A 91 0.15 -3.06 -14.54
N LEU A 92 -0.73 -3.51 -15.42
CA LEU A 92 -1.83 -2.68 -15.92
C LEU A 92 -2.73 -2.20 -14.78
N SER A 93 -3.13 -3.12 -13.90
CA SER A 93 -3.94 -2.81 -12.72
C SER A 93 -3.24 -1.83 -11.77
N ALA A 94 -1.93 -1.99 -11.56
CA ALA A 94 -1.15 -1.10 -10.70
C ALA A 94 -1.08 0.32 -11.27
N ILE A 95 -0.82 0.49 -12.57
CA ILE A 95 -0.78 1.80 -13.23
C ILE A 95 -2.12 2.52 -13.11
N LEU A 96 -3.22 1.82 -13.36
CA LEU A 96 -4.57 2.38 -13.24
C LEU A 96 -4.93 2.68 -11.77
N GLY A 97 -4.51 1.81 -10.84
CA GLY A 97 -4.73 1.97 -9.40
C GLY A 97 -4.04 3.20 -8.80
N MET A 98 -2.93 3.67 -9.39
CA MET A 98 -2.25 4.89 -8.93
C MET A 98 -3.17 6.11 -8.96
N SER A 99 -4.06 6.24 -9.94
CA SER A 99 -5.02 7.35 -10.04
C SER A 99 -6.07 7.29 -8.93
N THR A 100 -6.49 6.09 -8.55
CA THR A 100 -7.45 5.88 -7.46
C THR A 100 -6.85 6.32 -6.12
N ILE A 101 -5.62 5.89 -5.84
CA ILE A 101 -4.90 6.29 -4.62
C ILE A 101 -4.63 7.80 -4.59
N PHE A 102 -4.31 8.40 -5.74
CA PHE A 102 -4.14 9.85 -5.83
C PHE A 102 -5.44 10.59 -5.50
N ALA A 103 -6.58 10.14 -6.04
CA ALA A 103 -7.90 10.71 -5.72
C ALA A 103 -8.22 10.59 -4.23
N GLU A 104 -7.97 9.42 -3.64
CA GLU A 104 -8.17 9.17 -2.21
C GLU A 104 -7.31 10.10 -1.34
N ALA A 105 -6.03 10.21 -1.65
CA ALA A 105 -5.10 11.08 -0.91
C ALA A 105 -5.52 12.55 -0.98
N VAL A 106 -5.96 13.04 -2.14
CA VAL A 106 -6.49 14.40 -2.31
C VAL A 106 -7.75 14.62 -1.48
N LEU A 107 -8.69 13.68 -1.50
CA LEU A 107 -9.91 13.75 -0.69
C LEU A 107 -9.59 13.71 0.81
N ALA A 108 -8.68 12.85 1.25
CA ALA A 108 -8.25 12.76 2.63
C ALA A 108 -7.63 14.09 3.12
N GLN A 109 -6.85 14.76 2.29
CA GLN A 109 -6.27 16.07 2.61
C GLN A 109 -7.32 17.19 2.60
N LYS A 110 -8.25 17.17 1.64
CA LYS A 110 -9.30 18.20 1.50
C LYS A 110 -10.27 18.20 2.68
N TYR A 111 -10.65 17.02 3.15
CA TYR A 111 -11.67 16.85 4.20
C TYR A 111 -11.08 16.52 5.58
N ARG A 112 -9.77 16.73 5.77
CA ARG A 112 -9.15 16.58 7.08
C ARG A 112 -9.68 17.63 8.06
N VAL A 113 -9.80 17.24 9.32
CA VAL A 113 -10.19 18.11 10.42
C VAL A 113 -9.08 18.21 11.46
N VAL A 114 -9.06 19.27 12.24
CA VAL A 114 -8.16 19.41 13.37
C VAL A 114 -8.91 19.08 14.66
N SER A 115 -8.46 18.07 15.38
CA SER A 115 -9.03 17.68 16.68
C SER A 115 -7.90 17.58 17.70
N HIS A 116 -8.04 18.25 18.84
CA HIS A 116 -7.02 18.29 19.90
C HIS A 116 -5.60 18.66 19.39
N GLY A 117 -5.52 19.59 18.46
CA GLY A 117 -4.25 20.02 17.86
C GLY A 117 -3.61 19.04 16.87
N LYS A 118 -4.26 17.93 16.53
CA LYS A 118 -3.80 16.94 15.57
C LYS A 118 -4.69 16.94 14.32
N TYR A 119 -4.07 16.70 13.15
CA TYR A 119 -4.82 16.49 11.92
C TYR A 119 -5.38 15.07 11.89
N ILE A 120 -6.68 14.96 11.65
CA ILE A 120 -7.40 13.70 11.49
C ILE A 120 -8.12 13.74 10.14
N GLY A 121 -8.00 12.68 9.35
CA GLY A 121 -8.61 12.59 8.03
C GLY A 121 -8.81 11.13 7.62
N GLY A 122 -9.10 10.92 6.36
CA GLY A 122 -9.28 9.60 5.77
C GLY A 122 -10.71 9.33 5.32
N PRO A 123 -11.03 8.07 4.94
CA PRO A 123 -12.30 7.71 4.31
C PRO A 123 -13.53 8.11 5.10
N ALA A 124 -13.55 7.89 6.40
CA ALA A 124 -14.69 8.25 7.24
C ALA A 124 -15.01 9.75 7.16
N PHE A 125 -13.99 10.61 7.10
CA PHE A 125 -14.17 12.06 7.05
C PHE A 125 -14.61 12.55 5.67
N TYR A 126 -13.98 12.10 4.58
CA TYR A 126 -14.40 12.56 3.26
C TYR A 126 -15.73 11.95 2.83
N ILE A 127 -16.11 10.76 3.28
CA ILE A 127 -17.44 10.21 3.07
C ILE A 127 -18.48 11.07 3.82
N THR A 128 -18.24 11.34 5.10
CA THR A 128 -19.21 12.12 5.91
C THR A 128 -19.31 13.55 5.39
N HIS A 129 -18.20 14.27 5.27
CA HIS A 129 -18.23 15.69 4.90
C HIS A 129 -18.48 15.94 3.41
N GLY A 130 -17.98 15.06 2.53
CA GLY A 130 -18.12 15.20 1.09
C GLY A 130 -19.50 14.81 0.57
N LEU A 131 -20.13 13.79 1.17
CA LEU A 131 -21.43 13.30 0.73
C LEU A 131 -22.62 13.94 1.45
N THR A 132 -22.44 14.47 2.66
CA THR A 132 -23.54 15.12 3.40
C THR A 132 -24.34 16.13 2.56
N PRO A 133 -23.73 17.02 1.76
CA PRO A 133 -24.48 17.96 0.92
C PRO A 133 -25.29 17.31 -0.20
N LYS A 134 -24.92 16.07 -0.61
CA LYS A 134 -25.54 15.38 -1.76
C LYS A 134 -26.63 14.39 -1.35
N ILE A 135 -26.40 13.61 -0.29
CA ILE A 135 -27.26 12.47 0.10
C ILE A 135 -27.86 12.64 1.50
N GLY A 136 -27.59 13.77 2.16
CA GLY A 136 -28.04 14.03 3.51
C GLY A 136 -27.16 13.41 4.61
N ARG A 137 -27.27 13.97 5.82
CA ARG A 137 -26.39 13.64 6.95
C ARG A 137 -26.55 12.21 7.46
N GLY A 138 -27.77 11.67 7.43
CA GLY A 138 -28.09 10.31 7.90
C GLY A 138 -27.41 9.24 7.02
N ALA A 139 -27.64 9.31 5.70
CA ALA A 139 -27.09 8.39 4.74
C ALA A 139 -25.55 8.47 4.67
N ALA A 140 -24.97 9.67 4.72
CA ALA A 140 -23.53 9.86 4.73
C ALA A 140 -22.87 9.25 5.98
N ARG A 141 -23.47 9.40 7.16
CA ARG A 141 -22.99 8.78 8.40
C ARG A 141 -23.09 7.25 8.37
N PHE A 142 -24.22 6.72 7.89
CA PHE A 142 -24.38 5.28 7.75
C PHE A 142 -23.30 4.69 6.84
N LEU A 143 -23.10 5.28 5.67
CA LEU A 143 -22.09 4.82 4.70
C LEU A 143 -20.67 4.90 5.27
N SER A 144 -20.35 6.00 5.97
CA SER A 144 -19.06 6.18 6.64
C SER A 144 -18.83 5.14 7.75
N GLY A 145 -19.86 4.88 8.57
CA GLY A 145 -19.80 3.86 9.62
C GLY A 145 -19.64 2.45 9.06
N PHE A 146 -20.43 2.10 8.04
CA PHE A 146 -20.31 0.81 7.36
C PHE A 146 -18.91 0.61 6.78
N PHE A 147 -18.38 1.60 6.06
CA PHE A 147 -17.04 1.55 5.51
C PHE A 147 -15.96 1.39 6.60
N SER A 148 -16.10 2.12 7.70
CA SER A 148 -15.14 2.04 8.82
C SER A 148 -15.13 0.65 9.47
N ILE A 149 -16.30 0.06 9.68
CA ILE A 149 -16.41 -1.30 10.23
C ILE A 149 -15.80 -2.32 9.26
N ALA A 150 -16.15 -2.23 7.97
CA ALA A 150 -15.59 -3.10 6.95
C ALA A 150 -14.06 -3.00 6.86
N LEU A 151 -13.52 -1.79 6.96
CA LEU A 151 -12.06 -1.54 6.96
C LEU A 151 -11.38 -2.14 8.19
N ILE A 152 -11.98 -2.01 9.38
CA ILE A 152 -11.45 -2.62 10.61
C ILE A 152 -11.41 -4.14 10.48
N ILE A 153 -12.47 -4.75 9.97
CA ILE A 153 -12.50 -6.21 9.76
C ILE A 153 -11.46 -6.63 8.72
N ALA A 154 -11.42 -5.96 7.57
CA ALA A 154 -10.54 -6.32 6.46
C ALA A 154 -9.06 -6.14 6.81
N LEU A 155 -8.66 -4.99 7.32
CA LEU A 155 -7.25 -4.68 7.60
C LEU A 155 -6.85 -5.06 9.02
N GLY A 156 -7.73 -4.85 10.00
CA GLY A 156 -7.44 -5.13 11.41
C GLY A 156 -7.37 -6.62 11.75
N PHE A 157 -8.20 -7.44 11.12
CA PHE A 157 -8.24 -8.88 11.38
C PHE A 157 -7.69 -9.70 10.22
N ILE A 158 -8.33 -9.66 9.04
CA ILE A 158 -8.01 -10.55 7.93
C ILE A 158 -6.61 -10.23 7.37
N GLY A 159 -6.29 -8.96 7.14
CA GLY A 159 -5.00 -8.53 6.63
C GLY A 159 -3.84 -8.89 7.56
N ASN A 160 -4.00 -8.64 8.87
CA ASN A 160 -2.99 -8.99 9.85
C ASN A 160 -2.83 -10.50 10.03
N ALA A 161 -3.93 -11.27 9.98
CA ALA A 161 -3.88 -12.73 10.07
C ALA A 161 -3.09 -13.34 8.91
N THR A 162 -3.35 -12.90 7.67
CA THR A 162 -2.62 -13.38 6.49
C THR A 162 -1.13 -13.04 6.53
N GLN A 163 -0.78 -11.84 6.94
CA GLN A 163 0.63 -11.43 7.05
C GLN A 163 1.35 -12.21 8.16
N SER A 164 0.75 -12.33 9.34
CA SER A 164 1.32 -13.09 10.45
C SER A 164 1.51 -14.56 10.09
N ASN A 165 0.54 -15.18 9.41
CA ASN A 165 0.65 -16.55 8.93
C ASN A 165 1.78 -16.72 7.92
N SER A 166 1.95 -15.79 6.98
CA SER A 166 3.03 -15.84 6.00
C SER A 166 4.41 -15.71 6.64
N ILE A 167 4.56 -14.81 7.63
CA ILE A 167 5.81 -14.67 8.40
C ILE A 167 6.10 -15.96 9.17
N ALA A 168 5.10 -16.51 9.86
CA ALA A 168 5.26 -17.73 10.62
C ALA A 168 5.63 -18.93 9.73
N SER A 169 4.99 -19.06 8.57
CA SER A 169 5.29 -20.10 7.59
C SER A 169 6.71 -19.98 7.02
N ALA A 170 7.13 -18.77 6.68
CA ALA A 170 8.49 -18.53 6.19
C ALA A 170 9.56 -18.84 7.23
N MET A 171 9.35 -18.45 8.49
CA MET A 171 10.26 -18.76 9.60
C MET A 171 10.32 -20.26 9.91
N ASN A 172 9.18 -20.94 9.82
CA ASN A 172 9.14 -22.38 9.99
C ASN A 172 9.90 -23.10 8.88
N LEU A 173 9.70 -22.70 7.61
CA LEU A 173 10.37 -23.30 6.46
C LEU A 173 11.89 -23.05 6.47
N ALA A 174 12.32 -21.84 6.86
CA ALA A 174 13.73 -21.45 6.81
C ALA A 174 14.53 -21.91 8.04
N PHE A 175 13.94 -21.88 9.22
CA PHE A 175 14.64 -22.08 10.49
C PHE A 175 14.02 -23.16 11.38
N ASN A 176 12.96 -23.82 10.92
CA ASN A 176 12.23 -24.85 11.67
C ASN A 176 11.65 -24.37 13.01
N ILE A 177 11.33 -23.04 13.11
CA ILE A 177 10.76 -22.44 14.30
C ILE A 177 9.25 -22.71 14.32
N PRO A 178 8.67 -23.15 15.46
CA PRO A 178 7.23 -23.39 15.57
C PRO A 178 6.42 -22.11 15.24
N PRO A 179 5.38 -22.18 14.39
CA PRO A 179 4.57 -21.02 13.99
C PRO A 179 3.97 -20.25 15.19
N MET A 180 3.59 -20.96 16.25
CA MET A 180 3.07 -20.36 17.47
C MET A 180 4.09 -19.43 18.15
N ALA A 181 5.36 -19.84 18.22
CA ALA A 181 6.43 -19.02 18.82
C ALA A 181 6.66 -17.74 17.99
N VAL A 182 6.66 -17.86 16.67
CA VAL A 182 6.79 -16.72 15.76
C VAL A 182 5.60 -15.77 15.91
N GLY A 183 4.37 -16.31 15.96
CA GLY A 183 3.16 -15.52 16.15
C GLY A 183 3.17 -14.70 17.44
N ILE A 184 3.58 -15.32 18.56
CA ILE A 184 3.72 -14.64 19.86
C ILE A 184 4.78 -13.55 19.77
N ALA A 185 5.94 -13.83 19.20
CA ALA A 185 7.01 -12.84 19.05
C ALA A 185 6.56 -11.62 18.21
N VAL A 186 5.89 -11.86 17.08
CA VAL A 186 5.34 -10.80 16.23
C VAL A 186 4.29 -9.98 16.98
N ALA A 187 3.38 -10.62 17.71
CA ALA A 187 2.35 -9.95 18.49
C ALA A 187 2.95 -9.04 19.59
N VAL A 188 3.95 -9.52 20.31
CA VAL A 188 4.65 -8.75 21.34
C VAL A 188 5.37 -7.55 20.73
N LEU A 189 6.14 -7.75 19.65
CA LEU A 189 6.85 -6.68 18.98
C LEU A 189 5.90 -5.61 18.41
N ALA A 190 4.83 -6.03 17.73
CA ALA A 190 3.81 -5.14 17.22
C ALA A 190 3.13 -4.35 18.36
N GLY A 191 2.76 -5.03 19.46
CA GLY A 191 2.17 -4.39 20.62
C GLY A 191 3.06 -3.31 21.24
N LEU A 192 4.35 -3.59 21.40
CA LEU A 192 5.33 -2.62 21.93
C LEU A 192 5.47 -1.38 21.02
N ILE A 193 5.34 -1.55 19.70
CA ILE A 193 5.41 -0.44 18.75
C ILE A 193 4.13 0.40 18.81
N ILE A 194 2.96 -0.25 18.81
CA ILE A 194 1.65 0.39 18.76
C ILE A 194 1.36 1.23 20.00
N ILE A 195 1.79 0.79 21.19
CA ILE A 195 1.62 1.53 22.45
C ILE A 195 2.23 2.95 22.37
N GLY A 196 3.28 3.15 21.56
CA GLY A 196 3.89 4.47 21.36
C GLY A 196 3.14 5.41 20.39
N GLY A 197 2.02 4.96 19.79
CA GLY A 197 1.19 5.73 18.88
C GLY A 197 1.82 6.01 17.52
N ILE A 198 1.14 6.84 16.72
CA ILE A 198 1.49 7.10 15.31
C ILE A 198 2.91 7.64 15.11
N ASN A 199 3.39 8.48 16.03
CA ASN A 199 4.73 9.05 15.93
C ASN A 199 5.83 7.98 16.09
N ARG A 200 5.63 7.01 16.98
CA ARG A 200 6.55 5.89 17.17
C ARG A 200 6.51 4.94 15.98
N ILE A 201 5.31 4.64 15.48
CA ILE A 201 5.13 3.82 14.27
C ILE A 201 5.86 4.48 13.09
N ALA A 202 5.65 5.79 12.87
CA ALA A 202 6.31 6.53 11.80
C ALA A 202 7.83 6.60 11.97
N GLY A 203 8.32 6.78 13.20
CA GLY A 203 9.75 6.78 13.53
C GLY A 203 10.44 5.45 13.24
N ILE A 204 9.77 4.33 13.52
CA ILE A 204 10.31 2.99 13.19
C ILE A 204 10.20 2.72 11.69
N ALA A 205 9.06 3.04 11.07
CA ALA A 205 8.84 2.82 9.66
C ALA A 205 9.86 3.56 8.79
N GLN A 206 10.20 4.82 9.11
CA GLN A 206 11.18 5.60 8.35
C GLN A 206 12.59 4.99 8.33
N PHE A 207 12.92 4.12 9.28
CA PHE A 207 14.19 3.42 9.35
C PHE A 207 14.09 2.01 8.73
N VAL A 208 13.09 1.24 9.12
CA VAL A 208 12.94 -0.16 8.70
C VAL A 208 12.59 -0.28 7.21
N VAL A 209 11.72 0.60 6.70
CA VAL A 209 11.26 0.53 5.30
C VAL A 209 12.38 0.74 4.28
N PRO A 210 13.24 1.77 4.37
CA PRO A 210 14.36 1.90 3.46
C PRO A 210 15.35 0.72 3.55
N PHE A 211 15.61 0.21 4.75
CA PHE A 211 16.48 -0.94 4.96
C PHE A 211 15.92 -2.19 4.26
N MET A 212 14.63 -2.48 4.45
CA MET A 212 13.92 -3.56 3.77
C MET A 212 13.97 -3.39 2.24
N ALA A 213 13.69 -2.18 1.75
CA ALA A 213 13.70 -1.88 0.32
C ALA A 213 15.09 -2.09 -0.30
N VAL A 214 16.15 -1.65 0.37
CA VAL A 214 17.53 -1.83 -0.11
C VAL A 214 17.89 -3.32 -0.20
N ILE A 215 17.61 -4.11 0.84
CA ILE A 215 17.87 -5.56 0.81
C ILE A 215 17.09 -6.22 -0.33
N TYR A 216 15.81 -5.91 -0.47
CA TYR A 216 14.97 -6.50 -1.51
C TYR A 216 15.49 -6.15 -2.92
N ILE A 217 15.84 -4.89 -3.16
CA ILE A 217 16.38 -4.43 -4.44
C ILE A 217 17.73 -5.10 -4.72
N LEU A 218 18.61 -5.20 -3.73
CA LEU A 218 19.91 -5.88 -3.89
C LEU A 218 19.71 -7.35 -4.27
N CYS A 219 18.84 -8.07 -3.58
CA CYS A 219 18.53 -9.45 -3.93
C CYS A 219 17.95 -9.57 -5.35
N ALA A 220 17.02 -8.69 -5.73
CA ALA A 220 16.45 -8.67 -7.06
C ALA A 220 17.51 -8.40 -8.14
N VAL A 221 18.39 -7.43 -7.91
CA VAL A 221 19.48 -7.08 -8.82
C VAL A 221 20.44 -8.24 -8.99
N ILE A 222 20.85 -8.92 -7.91
CA ILE A 222 21.72 -10.10 -7.96
C ILE A 222 21.08 -11.22 -8.80
N ILE A 223 19.78 -11.47 -8.62
CA ILE A 223 19.06 -12.48 -9.40
C ILE A 223 19.02 -12.08 -10.89
N LEU A 224 18.72 -10.83 -11.19
CA LEU A 224 18.68 -10.34 -12.57
C LEU A 224 20.04 -10.45 -13.25
N PHE A 225 21.14 -10.10 -12.56
CA PHE A 225 22.48 -10.29 -13.11
C PHE A 225 22.82 -11.75 -13.35
N LYS A 226 22.47 -12.63 -12.42
CA LYS A 226 22.72 -14.07 -12.54
C LYS A 226 21.97 -14.72 -13.71
N PHE A 227 20.79 -14.20 -14.03
CA PHE A 227 19.91 -14.74 -15.08
C PHE A 227 19.71 -13.73 -16.21
N SER A 228 20.69 -12.91 -16.52
CA SER A 228 20.63 -11.84 -17.52
C SER A 228 20.17 -12.32 -18.90
N ASP A 229 20.63 -13.51 -19.32
CA ASP A 229 20.30 -14.11 -20.62
C ASP A 229 18.80 -14.48 -20.75
N HIS A 230 18.11 -14.63 -19.62
CA HIS A 230 16.68 -14.98 -19.59
C HIS A 230 15.77 -13.76 -19.52
N ILE A 231 16.29 -12.54 -19.37
CA ILE A 231 15.46 -11.33 -19.18
C ILE A 231 14.62 -11.05 -20.41
N ILE A 232 15.20 -11.04 -21.61
CA ILE A 232 14.46 -10.76 -22.85
C ILE A 232 13.44 -11.86 -23.16
N PRO A 233 13.78 -13.16 -23.11
CA PRO A 233 12.80 -14.25 -23.23
C PRO A 233 11.66 -14.14 -22.20
N MET A 234 11.96 -13.79 -20.95
CA MET A 234 10.98 -13.65 -19.88
C MET A 234 9.93 -12.57 -20.24
N PHE A 235 10.37 -11.39 -20.70
CA PHE A 235 9.44 -10.35 -21.13
C PHE A 235 8.56 -10.83 -22.28
N SER A 236 9.14 -11.49 -23.31
CA SER A 236 8.37 -12.07 -24.40
C SER A 236 7.31 -13.05 -23.89
N HIS A 237 7.68 -13.95 -22.96
CA HIS A 237 6.75 -14.89 -22.35
C HIS A 237 5.62 -14.20 -21.59
N ILE A 238 5.89 -13.13 -20.85
CA ILE A 238 4.87 -12.36 -20.12
C ILE A 238 3.84 -11.79 -21.10
N PHE A 239 4.29 -11.14 -22.18
CA PHE A 239 3.38 -10.55 -23.17
C PHE A 239 2.59 -11.59 -23.95
N VAL A 240 3.23 -12.67 -24.41
CA VAL A 240 2.55 -13.74 -25.15
C VAL A 240 1.51 -14.42 -24.27
N ALA A 241 1.87 -14.81 -23.03
CA ALA A 241 0.96 -15.48 -22.11
C ALA A 241 -0.17 -14.57 -21.58
N ALA A 242 -0.03 -13.25 -21.65
CA ALA A 242 -1.09 -12.33 -21.25
C ALA A 242 -2.31 -12.37 -22.18
N PHE A 243 -2.11 -12.72 -23.46
CA PHE A 243 -3.14 -12.72 -24.49
C PHE A 243 -3.43 -14.11 -25.06
N ASN A 244 -2.62 -15.12 -24.72
CA ASN A 244 -2.82 -16.53 -25.04
C ASN A 244 -2.71 -17.36 -23.75
N PRO A 245 -3.77 -17.38 -22.92
CA PRO A 245 -3.77 -18.14 -21.67
C PRO A 245 -3.79 -19.65 -21.88
#